data_0ff9fb5212b37f847645bbb09aff7c7c
#
_entry.id   0ff9fb5212b37f847645bbb09aff7c7c
#
_cell.length_a   1.000
_cell.length_b   1.000
_cell.length_c   1.000
_cell.angle_alpha   90.00
_cell.angle_beta   90.00
_cell.angle_gamma   90.00
#
_symmetry.space_group_name_H-M   'P 1'
#
loop_
_entity.id
_entity.type
_entity.pdbx_description
1 polymer ?
#
loop_
_entity_poly.entity_id
_entity_poly.type
_entity_poly.pdbx_seq_one_letter_code
_entity_poly.pdbx_strand_id
1 'polypeptide(L)'
;MGISTIRAASPLRLVDGGEDLQKKAATLDGVIGDQVRAVHKLEETWKGSAANAARASAYRLLQRQHRTHEILAALSTTMTTGGWSLVHVRDALLNWVDTVLQMFNVSDDGVVTTRPPHNGPAWTSIATAFTKCTQALIKAFMDSDARLANQLNAIAGGNLPGSPPGVDPDSFNNPQITYDQNMAGFGNPADGSGGVGVPNTDLSIMGMTPDGRMFTIQGDSAKGSNPDGGPGPRLDKGGNNNIIYWKMDEHGKWVPDEVVNNPFPTQIGPDGKRDISTIPTSTFNVGDTMYTSVMNVSSWNEPRKFPGQPGWYTNSSQLYKSNDGGKTWNPAGDPWQNNGARTNPFQVQSFTPSQDGKYVYMYGTQDGRTNDGLHAARVPVESIENHSAYEYWDGNKFSANQGAETSPPIIKTPPGVTGIGEPNVHFYENKVLVTFNDEKGGVFTSSSVNGEAPWTSPTKVVEQSGLYGAFQSPFSGGDSISTTLSVWNPYGTALYDVQNKDTQGLGAY
;
A
#
# COMPACT_ATOMS: atom_id res chain seq x y z
N MET A 1 28.97 -18.71 21.29
CA MET A 1 28.53 -18.23 22.62
C MET A 1 28.65 -19.42 23.57
N GLY A 2 29.20 -19.22 24.77
CA GLY A 2 29.38 -20.27 25.76
C GLY A 2 28.41 -20.15 26.94
N ILE A 3 28.44 -21.15 27.85
CA ILE A 3 27.60 -21.20 29.06
C ILE A 3 27.82 -19.97 29.93
N SER A 4 29.07 -19.51 30.09
CA SER A 4 29.42 -18.32 30.87
C SER A 4 28.75 -17.04 30.32
N THR A 5 28.76 -16.89 29.02
CA THR A 5 28.08 -15.75 28.35
C THR A 5 26.57 -15.82 28.54
N ILE A 6 25.97 -17.02 28.38
CA ILE A 6 24.51 -17.21 28.57
C ILE A 6 24.14 -16.99 30.06
N ARG A 7 24.98 -17.42 31.00
CA ARG A 7 24.77 -17.16 32.45
C ARG A 7 24.79 -15.68 32.78
N ALA A 8 25.66 -14.91 32.13
CA ALA A 8 25.76 -13.45 32.30
C ALA A 8 24.66 -12.68 31.56
N ALA A 9 23.97 -13.28 30.63
CA ALA A 9 22.88 -12.64 29.89
C ALA A 9 21.72 -12.25 30.82
N SER A 10 21.10 -11.11 30.55
CA SER A 10 19.98 -10.55 31.34
C SER A 10 18.73 -10.37 30.49
N PRO A 11 18.06 -11.46 30.01
CA PRO A 11 16.89 -11.33 29.13
C PRO A 11 15.71 -10.59 29.81
N LEU A 12 15.64 -10.53 31.13
CA LEU A 12 14.63 -9.73 31.85
C LEU A 12 14.66 -8.25 31.49
N ARG A 13 15.82 -7.70 31.10
CA ARG A 13 15.89 -6.31 30.59
C ARG A 13 15.08 -6.08 29.33
N LEU A 14 14.89 -7.11 28.51
CA LEU A 14 13.98 -7.04 27.35
C LEU A 14 12.52 -7.00 27.80
N VAL A 15 12.16 -7.77 28.83
CA VAL A 15 10.81 -7.75 29.42
C VAL A 15 10.52 -6.36 29.99
N ASP A 16 11.42 -5.83 30.83
CA ASP A 16 11.28 -4.50 31.44
C ASP A 16 11.17 -3.40 30.34
N GLY A 17 12.03 -3.48 29.32
CA GLY A 17 11.99 -2.57 28.19
C GLY A 17 10.67 -2.68 27.39
N GLY A 18 10.14 -3.90 27.22
CA GLY A 18 8.86 -4.13 26.59
C GLY A 18 7.69 -3.50 27.36
N GLU A 19 7.68 -3.65 28.69
CA GLU A 19 6.67 -3.02 29.56
C GLU A 19 6.74 -1.48 29.52
N ASP A 20 7.95 -0.92 29.46
CA ASP A 20 8.11 0.53 29.30
C ASP A 20 7.62 1.06 27.96
N LEU A 21 7.83 0.30 26.87
CA LEU A 21 7.28 0.62 25.56
C LEU A 21 5.75 0.54 25.56
N GLN A 22 5.16 -0.43 26.26
CA GLN A 22 3.71 -0.54 26.41
C GLN A 22 3.10 0.72 27.05
N LYS A 23 3.72 1.23 28.12
CA LYS A 23 3.27 2.48 28.78
C LYS A 23 3.35 3.68 27.82
N LYS A 24 4.43 3.77 27.03
CA LYS A 24 4.61 4.84 26.03
C LYS A 24 3.59 4.73 24.90
N ALA A 25 3.33 3.52 24.40
CA ALA A 25 2.30 3.27 23.41
C ALA A 25 0.91 3.71 23.93
N ALA A 26 0.52 3.29 25.13
CA ALA A 26 -0.75 3.68 25.74
C ALA A 26 -0.87 5.21 25.94
N THR A 27 0.23 5.89 26.31
CA THR A 27 0.25 7.35 26.40
C THR A 27 0.03 8.02 25.06
N LEU A 28 0.68 7.53 24.00
CA LEU A 28 0.52 8.04 22.65
C LEU A 28 -0.90 7.81 22.13
N ASP A 29 -1.48 6.65 22.39
CA ASP A 29 -2.86 6.32 22.01
C ASP A 29 -3.86 7.31 22.64
N GLY A 30 -3.70 7.65 23.92
CA GLY A 30 -4.50 8.68 24.58
C GLY A 30 -4.40 10.05 23.90
N VAL A 31 -3.19 10.46 23.48
CA VAL A 31 -2.97 11.73 22.75
C VAL A 31 -3.64 11.69 21.38
N ILE A 32 -3.53 10.56 20.65
CA ILE A 32 -4.19 10.36 19.37
C ILE A 32 -5.71 10.51 19.53
N GLY A 33 -6.30 9.85 20.51
CA GLY A 33 -7.73 9.91 20.77
C GLY A 33 -8.22 11.33 21.08
N ASP A 34 -7.45 12.12 21.84
CA ASP A 34 -7.77 13.54 22.11
C ASP A 34 -7.74 14.36 20.81
N GLN A 35 -6.75 14.15 19.96
CA GLN A 35 -6.62 14.86 18.69
C GLN A 35 -7.71 14.46 17.69
N VAL A 36 -8.05 13.16 17.58
CA VAL A 36 -9.17 12.69 16.74
C VAL A 36 -10.47 13.38 17.14
N ARG A 37 -10.78 13.41 18.44
CA ARG A 37 -11.97 14.13 18.95
C ARG A 37 -11.96 15.62 18.60
N ALA A 38 -10.81 16.27 18.68
CA ALA A 38 -10.68 17.68 18.30
C ALA A 38 -10.91 17.90 16.80
N VAL A 39 -10.40 17.03 15.94
CA VAL A 39 -10.63 17.08 14.48
C VAL A 39 -12.10 16.87 14.16
N HIS A 40 -12.76 15.86 14.72
CA HIS A 40 -14.19 15.60 14.49
C HIS A 40 -15.05 16.79 14.94
N LYS A 41 -14.74 17.45 16.05
CA LYS A 41 -15.44 18.65 16.49
C LYS A 41 -15.27 19.82 15.51
N LEU A 42 -14.09 19.96 14.87
CA LEU A 42 -13.88 20.98 13.84
C LEU A 42 -14.67 20.65 12.57
N GLU A 43 -14.85 19.39 12.22
CA GLU A 43 -15.64 18.96 11.06
C GLU A 43 -17.12 19.39 11.14
N GLU A 44 -17.69 19.47 12.34
CA GLU A 44 -19.07 19.90 12.54
C GLU A 44 -19.26 21.39 12.22
N THR A 45 -18.26 22.20 12.49
CA THR A 45 -18.40 23.67 12.53
C THR A 45 -17.65 24.40 11.43
N TRP A 46 -16.56 23.84 10.92
CA TRP A 46 -15.69 24.49 9.94
C TRP A 46 -15.76 23.78 8.58
N LYS A 47 -16.24 24.50 7.53
CA LYS A 47 -16.45 24.01 6.17
C LYS A 47 -15.66 24.82 5.14
N GLY A 48 -15.46 24.26 3.96
CA GLY A 48 -14.80 24.87 2.82
C GLY A 48 -13.36 24.43 2.61
N SER A 49 -12.73 24.94 1.56
CA SER A 49 -11.39 24.46 1.10
C SER A 49 -10.30 24.59 2.16
N ALA A 50 -10.27 25.69 2.90
CA ALA A 50 -9.30 25.87 4.00
C ALA A 50 -9.50 24.84 5.13
N ALA A 51 -10.77 24.51 5.46
CA ALA A 51 -11.09 23.47 6.43
C ALA A 51 -10.65 22.09 5.94
N ASN A 52 -10.86 21.79 4.65
CA ASN A 52 -10.45 20.55 4.04
C ASN A 52 -8.92 20.37 4.05
N ALA A 53 -8.17 21.43 3.72
CA ALA A 53 -6.71 21.43 3.79
C ALA A 53 -6.18 21.21 5.22
N ALA A 54 -6.80 21.87 6.20
CA ALA A 54 -6.45 21.71 7.61
C ALA A 54 -6.74 20.28 8.10
N ARG A 55 -7.89 19.71 7.73
CA ARG A 55 -8.25 18.33 8.05
C ARG A 55 -7.28 17.33 7.40
N ALA A 56 -6.96 17.49 6.12
CA ALA A 56 -5.97 16.67 5.45
C ALA A 56 -4.62 16.66 6.18
N SER A 57 -4.18 17.84 6.65
CA SER A 57 -2.97 17.97 7.47
C SER A 57 -3.08 17.23 8.81
N ALA A 58 -4.22 17.37 9.48
CA ALA A 58 -4.48 16.71 10.76
C ALA A 58 -4.52 15.19 10.60
N TYR A 59 -5.20 14.67 9.57
CA TYR A 59 -5.27 13.25 9.30
C TYR A 59 -3.90 12.64 8.95
N ARG A 60 -3.05 13.35 8.20
CA ARG A 60 -1.65 12.92 7.98
C ARG A 60 -0.89 12.76 9.29
N LEU A 61 -1.04 13.72 10.21
CA LEU A 61 -0.38 13.66 11.51
C LEU A 61 -0.89 12.49 12.34
N LEU A 62 -2.21 12.32 12.41
CA LEU A 62 -2.84 11.22 13.15
C LEU A 62 -2.43 9.86 12.61
N GLN A 63 -2.39 9.69 11.29
CA GLN A 63 -1.95 8.47 10.64
C GLN A 63 -0.50 8.12 10.97
N ARG A 64 0.41 9.12 10.97
CA ARG A 64 1.81 8.91 11.39
C ARG A 64 1.94 8.56 12.86
N GLN A 65 1.14 9.19 13.72
CA GLN A 65 1.12 8.88 15.14
C GLN A 65 0.56 7.49 15.41
N HIS A 66 -0.54 7.11 14.75
CA HIS A 66 -1.09 5.75 14.80
C HIS A 66 -0.02 4.72 14.44
N ARG A 67 0.67 4.92 13.32
CA ARG A 67 1.76 4.03 12.92
C ARG A 67 2.89 3.95 13.95
N THR A 68 3.28 5.07 14.55
CA THR A 68 4.27 5.06 15.62
C THR A 68 3.76 4.27 16.82
N HIS A 69 2.48 4.39 17.18
CA HIS A 69 1.82 3.60 18.23
C HIS A 69 1.90 2.10 17.90
N GLU A 70 1.54 1.68 16.70
CA GLU A 70 1.59 0.27 16.27
C GLU A 70 3.01 -0.31 16.36
N ILE A 71 4.03 0.43 15.94
CA ILE A 71 5.44 0.04 16.05
C ILE A 71 5.82 -0.15 17.53
N LEU A 72 5.47 0.79 18.41
CA LEU A 72 5.75 0.69 19.83
C LEU A 72 5.05 -0.50 20.49
N ALA A 73 3.79 -0.74 20.15
CA ALA A 73 3.00 -1.86 20.65
C ALA A 73 3.58 -3.21 20.19
N ALA A 74 3.95 -3.32 18.90
CA ALA A 74 4.57 -4.52 18.35
C ALA A 74 5.95 -4.80 18.96
N LEU A 75 6.80 -3.78 19.11
CA LEU A 75 8.08 -3.90 19.81
C LEU A 75 7.88 -4.34 21.27
N SER A 76 6.96 -3.72 21.99
CA SER A 76 6.61 -4.09 23.36
C SER A 76 6.26 -5.57 23.49
N THR A 77 5.30 -6.03 22.67
CA THR A 77 4.85 -7.43 22.66
C THR A 77 5.99 -8.39 22.34
N THR A 78 6.78 -8.07 21.32
CA THR A 78 7.89 -8.92 20.85
C THR A 78 9.02 -8.98 21.89
N MET A 79 9.37 -7.84 22.52
CA MET A 79 10.38 -7.79 23.59
C MET A 79 9.92 -8.56 24.83
N THR A 80 8.69 -8.41 25.25
CA THR A 80 8.14 -9.09 26.44
C THR A 80 8.08 -10.59 26.21
N THR A 81 7.45 -11.06 25.13
CA THR A 81 7.29 -12.49 24.83
C THR A 81 8.62 -13.16 24.51
N GLY A 82 9.46 -12.51 23.70
CA GLY A 82 10.80 -13.00 23.36
C GLY A 82 11.76 -13.01 24.56
N GLY A 83 11.69 -11.97 25.38
CA GLY A 83 12.44 -11.88 26.63
C GLY A 83 12.12 -13.03 27.58
N TRP A 84 10.85 -13.31 27.83
CA TRP A 84 10.44 -14.48 28.63
C TRP A 84 10.87 -15.80 28.01
N SER A 85 10.78 -15.95 26.70
CA SER A 85 11.29 -17.16 26.00
C SER A 85 12.77 -17.38 26.26
N LEU A 86 13.58 -16.31 26.16
CA LEU A 86 15.02 -16.38 26.45
C LEU A 86 15.30 -16.69 27.94
N VAL A 87 14.52 -16.15 28.87
CA VAL A 87 14.62 -16.49 30.32
C VAL A 87 14.41 -17.98 30.49
N HIS A 88 13.34 -18.54 29.93
CA HIS A 88 13.03 -19.98 30.07
C HIS A 88 14.12 -20.87 29.49
N VAL A 89 14.62 -20.55 28.30
CA VAL A 89 15.70 -21.37 27.67
C VAL A 89 17.01 -21.24 28.45
N ARG A 90 17.37 -20.03 28.93
CA ARG A 90 18.52 -19.81 29.77
C ARG A 90 18.45 -20.64 31.07
N ASP A 91 17.33 -20.53 31.77
CA ASP A 91 17.16 -21.19 33.06
C ASP A 91 17.12 -22.73 32.90
N ALA A 92 16.52 -23.23 31.82
CA ALA A 92 16.59 -24.65 31.49
C ALA A 92 18.02 -25.13 31.27
N LEU A 93 18.84 -24.37 30.50
CA LEU A 93 20.25 -24.67 30.31
C LEU A 93 21.04 -24.65 31.65
N LEU A 94 20.87 -23.60 32.46
CA LEU A 94 21.62 -23.44 33.67
C LEU A 94 21.27 -24.52 34.70
N ASN A 95 19.99 -24.84 34.89
CA ASN A 95 19.54 -25.94 35.76
C ASN A 95 20.08 -27.30 35.27
N TRP A 96 20.08 -27.53 33.97
CA TRP A 96 20.67 -28.74 33.38
C TRP A 96 22.18 -28.82 33.69
N VAL A 97 22.93 -27.75 33.40
CA VAL A 97 24.38 -27.67 33.65
C VAL A 97 24.71 -27.89 35.12
N ASP A 98 23.99 -27.23 36.03
CA ASP A 98 24.19 -27.34 37.46
C ASP A 98 23.90 -28.78 37.96
N THR A 99 22.93 -29.48 37.36
CA THR A 99 22.65 -30.89 37.63
C THR A 99 23.78 -31.80 37.10
N VAL A 100 24.27 -31.56 35.89
CA VAL A 100 25.36 -32.36 35.28
C VAL A 100 26.68 -32.15 36.03
N LEU A 101 26.95 -30.94 36.49
CA LEU A 101 28.16 -30.59 37.28
C LEU A 101 28.25 -31.34 38.60
N GLN A 102 27.19 -31.95 39.14
CA GLN A 102 27.24 -32.78 40.33
C GLN A 102 28.07 -34.06 40.09
N MET A 103 28.06 -34.59 38.87
CA MET A 103 28.70 -35.88 38.52
C MET A 103 29.78 -35.79 37.44
N PHE A 104 29.82 -34.74 36.66
CA PHE A 104 30.69 -34.59 35.47
C PHE A 104 31.37 -33.22 35.48
N ASN A 105 32.41 -33.05 34.64
CA ASN A 105 32.92 -31.74 34.28
C ASN A 105 32.16 -31.23 33.06
N VAL A 106 31.88 -29.94 32.98
CA VAL A 106 31.24 -29.27 31.85
C VAL A 106 32.10 -28.08 31.42
N SER A 107 32.55 -28.09 30.16
CA SER A 107 33.29 -26.95 29.62
C SER A 107 32.32 -25.85 29.15
N ASP A 108 32.82 -24.66 28.90
CA ASP A 108 32.01 -23.48 28.48
C ASP A 108 31.28 -23.69 27.13
N ASP A 109 31.83 -24.50 26.24
CA ASP A 109 31.22 -24.89 24.97
C ASP A 109 30.23 -26.07 25.07
N GLY A 110 29.97 -26.52 26.32
CA GLY A 110 29.00 -27.58 26.61
C GLY A 110 29.50 -28.99 26.45
N VAL A 111 30.82 -29.21 26.36
CA VAL A 111 31.37 -30.55 26.35
C VAL A 111 31.40 -31.11 27.79
N VAL A 112 30.83 -32.30 27.97
CA VAL A 112 30.74 -33.00 29.23
C VAL A 112 31.78 -34.12 29.25
N THR A 113 32.57 -34.16 30.29
CA THR A 113 33.62 -35.18 30.51
C THR A 113 33.46 -35.85 31.86
N THR A 114 33.91 -37.10 31.92
CA THR A 114 33.86 -37.88 33.18
C THR A 114 34.84 -37.35 34.20
N ARG A 115 34.53 -37.55 35.48
CA ARG A 115 35.45 -37.30 36.63
C ARG A 115 35.33 -38.40 37.68
N PRO A 116 36.38 -38.67 38.50
CA PRO A 116 36.29 -39.65 39.58
C PRO A 116 35.19 -39.30 40.59
N PRO A 117 34.42 -40.28 41.12
CA PRO A 117 34.56 -41.70 40.87
C PRO A 117 33.83 -42.24 39.62
N HIS A 118 33.17 -41.35 38.82
CA HIS A 118 32.34 -41.70 37.66
C HIS A 118 33.19 -41.87 36.42
N ASN A 119 33.96 -42.96 36.32
CA ASN A 119 34.87 -43.29 35.20
C ASN A 119 34.49 -44.63 34.55
N GLY A 120 34.91 -44.82 33.30
CA GLY A 120 34.71 -46.03 32.52
C GLY A 120 33.75 -45.92 31.37
N PRO A 121 33.62 -46.95 30.51
CA PRO A 121 32.91 -46.86 29.22
C PRO A 121 31.43 -46.43 29.33
N ALA A 122 30.73 -46.96 30.36
CA ALA A 122 29.32 -46.59 30.58
C ALA A 122 29.17 -45.07 30.91
N TRP A 123 30.03 -44.54 31.77
CA TRP A 123 30.05 -43.13 32.13
C TRP A 123 30.47 -42.22 30.99
N THR A 124 31.40 -42.71 30.12
CA THR A 124 31.78 -42.00 28.90
C THR A 124 30.60 -41.87 27.92
N SER A 125 29.80 -42.93 27.78
CA SER A 125 28.58 -42.90 26.95
C SER A 125 27.56 -41.91 27.49
N ILE A 126 27.35 -41.84 28.80
CA ILE A 126 26.46 -40.86 29.46
C ILE A 126 27.00 -39.43 29.26
N ALA A 127 28.30 -39.21 29.44
CA ALA A 127 28.93 -37.90 29.21
C ALA A 127 28.75 -37.44 27.75
N THR A 128 28.86 -38.36 26.79
CA THR A 128 28.61 -38.08 25.37
C THR A 128 27.14 -37.68 25.12
N ALA A 129 26.19 -38.37 25.74
CA ALA A 129 24.77 -38.01 25.64
C ALA A 129 24.49 -36.64 26.25
N PHE A 130 25.08 -36.38 27.44
CA PHE A 130 24.93 -35.07 28.11
C PHE A 130 25.58 -33.94 27.31
N THR A 131 26.71 -34.15 26.65
CA THR A 131 27.31 -33.20 25.72
C THR A 131 26.29 -32.78 24.64
N LYS A 132 25.65 -33.75 24.00
CA LYS A 132 24.63 -33.44 22.97
C LYS A 132 23.48 -32.64 23.52
N CYS A 133 22.97 -32.96 24.70
CA CYS A 133 21.88 -32.21 25.35
C CYS A 133 22.32 -30.78 25.69
N THR A 134 23.50 -30.59 26.30
CA THR A 134 24.02 -29.27 26.67
C THR A 134 24.23 -28.40 25.44
N GLN A 135 24.85 -28.91 24.40
CA GLN A 135 25.07 -28.18 23.14
C GLN A 135 23.75 -27.86 22.41
N ALA A 136 22.76 -28.75 22.48
CA ALA A 136 21.43 -28.48 21.94
C ALA A 136 20.73 -27.32 22.69
N LEU A 137 20.86 -27.22 23.99
CA LEU A 137 20.30 -26.12 24.79
C LEU A 137 21.04 -24.79 24.53
N ILE A 138 22.38 -24.82 24.41
CA ILE A 138 23.16 -23.65 23.98
C ILE A 138 22.68 -23.14 22.62
N LYS A 139 22.54 -24.07 21.65
CA LYS A 139 22.06 -23.74 20.31
C LYS A 139 20.63 -23.16 20.35
N ALA A 140 19.73 -23.74 21.15
CA ALA A 140 18.36 -23.27 21.28
C ALA A 140 18.31 -21.82 21.81
N PHE A 141 19.17 -21.45 22.77
CA PHE A 141 19.29 -20.07 23.23
C PHE A 141 19.76 -19.13 22.12
N MET A 142 20.86 -19.51 21.43
CA MET A 142 21.42 -18.71 20.35
C MET A 142 20.42 -18.49 19.20
N ASP A 143 19.73 -19.56 18.80
CA ASP A 143 18.72 -19.50 17.71
C ASP A 143 17.53 -18.62 18.11
N SER A 144 17.14 -18.64 19.40
CA SER A 144 16.04 -17.81 19.93
C SER A 144 16.45 -16.34 19.99
N ASP A 145 17.67 -16.06 20.45
CA ASP A 145 18.22 -14.69 20.50
C ASP A 145 18.32 -14.09 19.10
N ALA A 146 18.87 -14.84 18.14
CA ALA A 146 18.98 -14.38 16.76
C ALA A 146 17.61 -14.13 16.10
N ARG A 147 16.62 -15.02 16.31
CA ARG A 147 15.25 -14.81 15.82
C ARG A 147 14.62 -13.56 16.41
N LEU A 148 14.75 -13.37 17.71
CA LEU A 148 14.21 -12.20 18.40
C LEU A 148 14.85 -10.91 17.89
N ALA A 149 16.17 -10.89 17.72
CA ALA A 149 16.88 -9.74 17.18
C ALA A 149 16.40 -9.39 15.76
N ASN A 150 16.21 -10.39 14.88
CA ASN A 150 15.69 -10.18 13.54
C ASN A 150 14.26 -9.64 13.56
N GLN A 151 13.38 -10.17 14.40
CA GLN A 151 12.01 -9.67 14.56
C GLN A 151 11.98 -8.22 15.04
N LEU A 152 12.77 -7.87 16.05
CA LEU A 152 12.84 -6.51 16.57
C LEU A 152 13.37 -5.53 15.53
N ASN A 153 14.39 -5.92 14.76
CA ASN A 153 14.92 -5.09 13.68
C ASN A 153 13.88 -4.89 12.55
N ALA A 154 13.14 -5.94 12.18
CA ALA A 154 12.08 -5.82 11.18
C ALA A 154 10.98 -4.84 11.64
N ILE A 155 10.49 -4.99 12.89
CA ILE A 155 9.48 -4.08 13.45
C ILE A 155 10.01 -2.64 13.55
N ALA A 156 11.24 -2.45 14.00
CA ALA A 156 11.87 -1.13 14.08
C ALA A 156 12.05 -0.49 12.68
N GLY A 157 12.22 -1.30 11.64
CA GLY A 157 12.21 -0.90 10.23
C GLY A 157 10.81 -0.65 9.65
N GLY A 158 9.75 -0.81 10.45
CA GLY A 158 8.37 -0.56 10.04
C GLY A 158 7.61 -1.77 9.52
N ASN A 159 8.19 -2.98 9.55
CA ASN A 159 7.52 -4.22 9.20
C ASN A 159 6.69 -4.70 10.40
N LEU A 160 5.42 -4.33 10.42
CA LEU A 160 4.51 -4.69 11.50
C LEU A 160 3.98 -6.12 11.33
N PRO A 161 3.75 -6.85 12.43
CA PRO A 161 3.00 -8.11 12.39
C PRO A 161 1.59 -7.85 11.84
N GLY A 162 1.20 -8.58 10.81
CA GLY A 162 -0.10 -8.39 10.14
C GLY A 162 -0.03 -7.67 8.80
N SER A 163 1.16 -7.37 8.28
CA SER A 163 1.33 -7.08 6.84
C SER A 163 0.60 -8.13 6.01
N PRO A 164 -0.02 -7.76 4.87
CA PRO A 164 -0.82 -8.70 4.11
C PRO A 164 -0.06 -10.00 3.86
N PRO A 165 -0.68 -11.17 4.11
CA PRO A 165 -0.06 -12.44 3.75
C PRO A 165 0.25 -12.42 2.25
N GLY A 166 1.45 -12.84 1.85
CA GLY A 166 1.87 -12.83 0.44
C GLY A 166 2.67 -11.60 0.01
N VAL A 167 2.75 -10.56 0.84
CA VAL A 167 3.77 -9.53 0.70
C VAL A 167 5.00 -9.99 1.45
N ASP A 168 6.10 -10.25 0.72
CA ASP A 168 7.36 -10.65 1.33
C ASP A 168 7.89 -9.50 2.20
N PRO A 169 7.94 -9.65 3.55
CA PRO A 169 8.44 -8.61 4.43
C PRO A 169 9.87 -8.19 4.10
N ASP A 170 10.68 -9.10 3.54
CA ASP A 170 12.06 -8.80 3.15
C ASP A 170 12.13 -7.95 1.88
N SER A 171 11.13 -8.02 1.00
CA SER A 171 11.02 -7.10 -0.15
C SER A 171 10.66 -5.68 0.25
N PHE A 172 10.06 -5.50 1.44
CA PHE A 172 9.78 -4.21 2.07
C PHE A 172 10.87 -3.74 3.05
N ASN A 173 11.97 -4.44 3.18
CA ASN A 173 13.19 -3.93 3.83
C ASN A 173 13.83 -2.78 3.01
N ASN A 174 13.01 -2.07 2.28
CA ASN A 174 13.36 -0.88 1.56
C ASN A 174 12.94 0.34 2.39
N PRO A 175 13.86 1.20 2.84
CA PRO A 175 13.52 2.38 3.62
C PRO A 175 12.64 3.39 2.86
N GLN A 176 12.37 3.15 1.58
CA GLN A 176 11.52 4.00 0.75
C GLN A 176 10.04 3.71 0.88
N ILE A 177 9.64 2.53 1.38
CA ILE A 177 8.24 2.14 1.52
C ILE A 177 8.00 1.42 2.82
N THR A 178 6.93 1.78 3.51
CA THR A 178 6.55 1.15 4.77
C THR A 178 5.04 0.93 4.82
N TYR A 179 4.64 -0.26 5.26
CA TYR A 179 3.24 -0.63 5.46
C TYR A 179 2.60 0.21 6.57
N ASP A 180 1.35 0.59 6.40
CA ASP A 180 0.54 1.30 7.41
C ASP A 180 -0.65 0.44 7.86
N GLN A 181 -1.62 0.18 6.99
CA GLN A 181 -2.79 -0.64 7.31
C GLN A 181 -3.40 -1.32 6.09
N ASN A 182 -4.15 -2.40 6.31
CA ASN A 182 -5.04 -2.94 5.29
C ASN A 182 -6.21 -1.97 5.07
N MET A 183 -6.58 -1.78 3.79
CA MET A 183 -7.71 -0.95 3.42
C MET A 183 -8.94 -1.81 3.11
N ALA A 184 -8.92 -2.56 2.02
CA ALA A 184 -10.07 -3.37 1.60
C ALA A 184 -9.62 -4.70 1.01
N GLY A 185 -10.50 -5.70 1.04
CA GLY A 185 -10.22 -7.03 0.49
C GLY A 185 -9.64 -8.02 1.49
N PHE A 186 -8.72 -8.89 1.03
CA PHE A 186 -8.04 -9.96 1.79
C PHE A 186 -8.97 -11.05 2.35
N GLY A 187 -10.20 -11.15 1.89
CA GLY A 187 -11.14 -12.23 2.21
C GLY A 187 -11.68 -12.24 3.63
N ASN A 188 -11.30 -11.30 4.48
CA ASN A 188 -11.67 -11.28 5.89
C ASN A 188 -12.42 -9.99 6.26
N PRO A 189 -13.67 -10.06 6.73
CA PRO A 189 -14.41 -8.89 7.22
C PRO A 189 -13.73 -8.16 8.38
N ALA A 190 -12.82 -8.82 9.11
CA ALA A 190 -12.08 -8.23 10.22
C ALA A 190 -10.80 -7.50 9.80
N ASP A 191 -10.42 -7.54 8.53
CA ASP A 191 -9.16 -7.01 8.00
C ASP A 191 -9.19 -5.52 7.62
N GLY A 192 -10.21 -4.80 8.01
CA GLY A 192 -10.41 -3.40 7.66
C GLY A 192 -11.58 -3.17 6.70
N SER A 193 -12.10 -4.20 6.01
CA SER A 193 -13.37 -4.08 5.28
C SER A 193 -14.58 -4.01 6.23
N GLY A 194 -14.37 -4.20 7.53
CA GLY A 194 -15.27 -3.85 8.63
C GLY A 194 -16.69 -4.39 8.56
N GLY A 195 -16.91 -5.44 7.80
CA GLY A 195 -18.26 -5.96 7.59
C GLY A 195 -19.10 -5.15 6.59
N VAL A 196 -18.51 -4.20 5.87
CA VAL A 196 -19.21 -3.41 4.83
C VAL A 196 -19.40 -4.16 3.50
N GLY A 197 -19.01 -5.42 3.42
CA GLY A 197 -19.42 -6.29 2.32
C GLY A 197 -18.53 -6.26 1.07
N VAL A 198 -17.29 -5.80 1.15
CA VAL A 198 -16.30 -5.81 0.05
C VAL A 198 -15.12 -6.72 0.42
N PRO A 199 -15.31 -8.05 0.45
CA PRO A 199 -14.33 -8.99 0.99
C PRO A 199 -13.09 -9.15 0.12
N ASN A 200 -13.19 -8.92 -1.20
CA ASN A 200 -12.09 -8.98 -2.14
C ASN A 200 -12.25 -7.88 -3.18
N THR A 201 -11.22 -7.07 -3.35
CA THR A 201 -11.24 -5.93 -4.26
C THR A 201 -9.83 -5.43 -4.53
N ASP A 202 -9.67 -4.56 -5.51
CA ASP A 202 -8.41 -3.90 -5.81
C ASP A 202 -8.55 -2.38 -5.98
N LEU A 203 -7.45 -1.75 -6.32
CA LEU A 203 -7.19 -0.34 -6.61
C LEU A 203 -7.26 0.56 -5.37
N SER A 204 -8.41 0.72 -4.71
CA SER A 204 -8.61 1.68 -3.61
C SER A 204 -8.09 3.08 -3.96
N ILE A 205 -8.59 3.64 -5.08
CA ILE A 205 -8.26 4.99 -5.52
C ILE A 205 -8.78 5.98 -4.49
N MET A 206 -7.87 6.70 -3.84
CA MET A 206 -8.19 7.57 -2.72
C MET A 206 -8.69 8.94 -3.18
N GLY A 207 -9.73 9.45 -2.53
CA GLY A 207 -10.28 10.77 -2.76
C GLY A 207 -10.86 11.40 -1.49
N MET A 208 -11.23 12.68 -1.61
CA MET A 208 -11.91 13.40 -0.56
C MET A 208 -13.14 14.07 -1.17
N THR A 209 -14.29 13.95 -0.53
CA THR A 209 -15.51 14.67 -0.91
C THR A 209 -15.34 16.17 -0.71
N PRO A 210 -16.12 17.02 -1.36
CA PRO A 210 -16.06 18.48 -1.15
C PRO A 210 -16.31 18.91 0.31
N ASP A 211 -17.08 18.14 1.07
CA ASP A 211 -17.29 18.35 2.50
C ASP A 211 -16.24 17.72 3.40
N GLY A 212 -15.22 17.06 2.81
CA GLY A 212 -14.01 16.58 3.47
C GLY A 212 -14.05 15.15 4.02
N ARG A 213 -15.02 14.33 3.61
CA ARG A 213 -15.00 12.90 3.93
C ARG A 213 -13.97 12.18 3.04
N MET A 214 -13.17 11.31 3.64
CA MET A 214 -12.31 10.40 2.89
C MET A 214 -13.16 9.30 2.25
N PHE A 215 -12.82 8.95 1.03
CA PHE A 215 -13.37 7.76 0.36
C PHE A 215 -12.30 7.06 -0.49
N THR A 216 -12.54 5.79 -0.81
CA THR A 216 -11.79 5.05 -1.82
C THR A 216 -12.75 4.47 -2.85
N ILE A 217 -12.31 4.42 -4.11
CA ILE A 217 -13.04 3.75 -5.18
C ILE A 217 -12.32 2.46 -5.52
N GLN A 218 -13.04 1.34 -5.49
CA GLN A 218 -12.51 0.01 -5.77
C GLN A 218 -12.91 -0.47 -7.16
N GLY A 219 -12.00 -1.21 -7.78
CA GLY A 219 -12.26 -1.98 -9.00
C GLY A 219 -12.37 -3.48 -8.73
N ASP A 220 -12.83 -4.21 -9.72
CA ASP A 220 -12.92 -5.68 -9.78
C ASP A 220 -13.29 -6.40 -8.45
N SER A 221 -14.26 -5.83 -7.74
CA SER A 221 -14.75 -6.39 -6.48
C SER A 221 -15.41 -7.75 -6.66
N ALA A 222 -15.10 -8.70 -5.79
CA ALA A 222 -15.50 -10.10 -5.90
C ALA A 222 -16.05 -10.65 -4.58
N LYS A 223 -16.87 -11.73 -4.67
CA LYS A 223 -17.51 -12.38 -3.50
C LYS A 223 -16.57 -13.26 -2.68
N GLY A 224 -15.39 -13.56 -3.18
CA GLY A 224 -14.41 -14.42 -2.55
C GLY A 224 -13.16 -14.52 -3.39
N SER A 225 -12.22 -15.38 -2.98
CA SER A 225 -10.98 -15.65 -3.71
C SER A 225 -11.07 -16.95 -4.48
N ASN A 226 -10.39 -17.00 -5.62
CA ASN A 226 -10.10 -18.26 -6.30
C ASN A 226 -9.08 -19.10 -5.50
N PRO A 227 -8.93 -20.40 -5.80
CA PRO A 227 -7.92 -21.26 -5.14
C PRO A 227 -6.48 -20.77 -5.28
N ASP A 228 -6.18 -19.95 -6.29
CA ASP A 228 -4.88 -19.30 -6.51
C ASP A 228 -4.70 -18.00 -5.70
N GLY A 229 -5.73 -17.61 -4.93
CA GLY A 229 -5.76 -16.40 -4.11
C GLY A 229 -6.19 -15.13 -4.83
N GLY A 230 -6.33 -15.18 -6.15
CA GLY A 230 -6.85 -14.07 -6.96
C GLY A 230 -8.36 -13.87 -6.82
N PRO A 231 -8.95 -12.89 -7.55
CA PRO A 231 -10.38 -12.56 -7.42
C PRO A 231 -11.28 -13.73 -7.79
N GLY A 232 -12.25 -14.00 -6.92
CA GLY A 232 -13.27 -15.00 -7.14
C GLY A 232 -14.43 -14.50 -8.03
N PRO A 233 -15.62 -15.13 -7.92
CA PRO A 233 -16.79 -14.70 -8.66
C PRO A 233 -17.18 -13.25 -8.33
N ARG A 234 -17.50 -12.46 -9.33
CA ARG A 234 -17.86 -11.05 -9.20
C ARG A 234 -19.12 -10.83 -8.35
N LEU A 235 -19.18 -9.65 -7.67
CA LEU A 235 -20.31 -9.31 -6.80
C LEU A 235 -21.62 -9.18 -7.56
N ASP A 236 -21.62 -8.61 -8.75
CA ASP A 236 -22.79 -8.37 -9.58
C ASP A 236 -22.56 -8.67 -11.07
N LYS A 237 -23.65 -8.75 -11.81
CA LYS A 237 -23.63 -8.92 -13.28
C LYS A 237 -23.32 -7.61 -14.00
N GLY A 238 -22.31 -6.87 -13.59
CA GLY A 238 -21.91 -5.66 -14.31
C GLY A 238 -21.36 -4.59 -13.38
N GLY A 239 -20.20 -4.08 -13.69
CA GLY A 239 -19.53 -3.01 -13.00
C GLY A 239 -18.47 -3.48 -12.02
N ASN A 240 -18.81 -4.20 -10.98
CA ASN A 240 -17.91 -4.71 -9.94
C ASN A 240 -17.03 -3.64 -9.28
N ASN A 241 -17.57 -2.46 -9.11
CA ASN A 241 -16.89 -1.35 -8.47
C ASN A 241 -17.68 -0.88 -7.25
N ASN A 242 -16.99 -0.29 -6.30
CA ASN A 242 -17.56 0.18 -5.04
C ASN A 242 -16.94 1.51 -4.66
N ILE A 243 -17.67 2.32 -3.89
CA ILE A 243 -17.08 3.42 -3.14
C ILE A 243 -17.21 3.06 -1.66
N ILE A 244 -16.09 3.09 -0.94
CA ILE A 244 -16.06 2.96 0.51
C ILE A 244 -15.75 4.33 1.09
N TYR A 245 -16.65 4.87 1.93
CA TYR A 245 -16.35 6.04 2.75
C TYR A 245 -15.72 5.58 4.05
N TRP A 246 -14.74 6.37 4.50
CA TRP A 246 -13.93 6.04 5.67
C TRP A 246 -14.11 7.10 6.74
N LYS A 247 -13.98 6.68 7.98
CA LYS A 247 -13.82 7.56 9.13
C LYS A 247 -12.58 7.17 9.91
N MET A 248 -12.02 8.10 10.63
CA MET A 248 -10.92 7.81 11.55
C MET A 248 -11.49 7.41 12.91
N ASP A 249 -11.05 6.25 13.43
CA ASP A 249 -11.41 5.79 14.76
C ASP A 249 -10.61 6.55 15.84
N GLU A 250 -10.89 6.25 17.10
CA GLU A 250 -10.25 6.89 18.25
C GLU A 250 -8.75 6.59 18.38
N HIS A 251 -8.24 5.60 17.65
CA HIS A 251 -6.82 5.23 17.59
C HIS A 251 -6.09 5.84 16.39
N GLY A 252 -6.76 6.67 15.57
CA GLY A 252 -6.20 7.29 14.38
C GLY A 252 -6.12 6.37 13.16
N LYS A 253 -6.85 5.25 13.17
CA LYS A 253 -6.93 4.29 12.08
C LYS A 253 -8.14 4.56 11.18
N TRP A 254 -7.96 4.42 9.87
CA TRP A 254 -9.08 4.44 8.93
C TRP A 254 -9.93 3.17 9.07
N VAL A 255 -11.21 3.35 9.32
CA VAL A 255 -12.20 2.27 9.37
C VAL A 255 -13.36 2.58 8.41
N PRO A 256 -13.94 1.55 7.75
CA PRO A 256 -15.06 1.74 6.85
C PRO A 256 -16.28 2.29 7.58
N ASP A 257 -16.99 3.21 6.92
CA ASP A 257 -18.21 3.85 7.45
C ASP A 257 -19.45 3.53 6.60
N GLU A 258 -19.35 3.69 5.27
CA GLU A 258 -20.45 3.50 4.33
C GLU A 258 -19.93 2.89 3.02
N VAL A 259 -20.75 2.07 2.34
CA VAL A 259 -20.43 1.53 1.01
C VAL A 259 -21.51 1.85 0.00
N VAL A 260 -21.11 2.38 -1.15
CA VAL A 260 -21.96 2.50 -2.34
C VAL A 260 -21.54 1.43 -3.34
N ASN A 261 -22.47 0.52 -3.65
CA ASN A 261 -22.17 -0.59 -4.56
C ASN A 261 -22.48 -0.21 -6.01
N ASN A 262 -21.58 -0.58 -6.90
CA ASN A 262 -21.73 -0.48 -8.35
C ASN A 262 -22.15 0.92 -8.86
N PRO A 263 -21.48 2.01 -8.43
CA PRO A 263 -21.84 3.36 -8.87
C PRO A 263 -21.59 3.59 -10.37
N PHE A 264 -20.73 2.78 -11.01
CA PHE A 264 -20.38 2.86 -12.43
C PHE A 264 -20.80 1.58 -13.16
N PRO A 265 -22.04 1.51 -13.71
CA PRO A 265 -22.51 0.33 -14.39
C PRO A 265 -21.81 0.13 -15.73
N THR A 266 -21.68 -1.13 -16.15
CA THR A 266 -21.13 -1.48 -17.48
C THR A 266 -21.97 -0.89 -18.61
N GLN A 267 -21.28 -0.42 -19.65
CA GLN A 267 -21.89 0.21 -20.85
C GLN A 267 -22.08 -0.81 -21.97
N ILE A 268 -22.79 -0.41 -23.03
CA ILE A 268 -22.84 -1.12 -24.31
C ILE A 268 -21.73 -0.54 -25.18
N GLY A 269 -20.80 -1.39 -25.58
CA GLY A 269 -19.69 -1.00 -26.45
C GLY A 269 -20.11 -0.74 -27.89
N PRO A 270 -19.19 -0.24 -28.75
CA PRO A 270 -19.45 0.02 -30.17
C PRO A 270 -19.83 -1.22 -30.98
N ASP A 271 -19.46 -2.40 -30.49
CA ASP A 271 -19.81 -3.71 -31.08
C ASP A 271 -21.23 -4.20 -30.74
N GLY A 272 -21.98 -3.39 -29.99
CA GLY A 272 -23.32 -3.71 -29.51
C GLY A 272 -23.35 -4.69 -28.32
N LYS A 273 -22.19 -5.11 -27.79
CA LYS A 273 -22.10 -5.98 -26.62
C LYS A 273 -21.89 -5.14 -25.35
N ARG A 274 -22.31 -5.70 -24.24
CA ARG A 274 -22.04 -5.09 -22.94
C ARG A 274 -20.59 -5.31 -22.54
N ASP A 275 -19.94 -4.27 -22.04
CA ASP A 275 -18.63 -4.37 -21.42
C ASP A 275 -18.68 -5.36 -20.24
N ILE A 276 -17.58 -6.06 -20.01
CA ILE A 276 -17.49 -7.09 -18.96
C ILE A 276 -17.12 -6.53 -17.62
N SER A 277 -16.51 -5.35 -17.56
CA SER A 277 -16.19 -4.62 -16.36
C SER A 277 -16.11 -3.12 -16.61
N THR A 278 -16.37 -2.33 -15.57
CA THR A 278 -16.10 -0.88 -15.50
C THR A 278 -15.18 -0.64 -14.32
N ILE A 279 -13.95 -0.23 -14.62
CA ILE A 279 -12.89 -0.09 -13.62
C ILE A 279 -12.53 1.38 -13.43
N PRO A 280 -12.64 1.93 -12.23
CA PRO A 280 -12.17 3.26 -11.91
C PRO A 280 -10.67 3.40 -12.14
N THR A 281 -10.21 4.58 -12.58
CA THR A 281 -8.80 4.86 -12.85
C THR A 281 -8.29 6.11 -12.15
N SER A 282 -9.16 7.08 -11.86
CA SER A 282 -8.82 8.25 -11.04
C SER A 282 -10.05 8.93 -10.45
N THR A 283 -9.87 9.76 -9.41
CA THR A 283 -10.90 10.62 -8.86
C THR A 283 -10.30 11.98 -8.46
N PHE A 284 -11.09 13.05 -8.63
CA PHE A 284 -10.68 14.42 -8.32
C PHE A 284 -11.91 15.33 -8.19
N ASN A 285 -11.72 16.54 -7.68
CA ASN A 285 -12.79 17.52 -7.54
C ASN A 285 -12.51 18.78 -8.38
N VAL A 286 -13.57 19.37 -8.92
CA VAL A 286 -13.58 20.73 -9.47
C VAL A 286 -14.66 21.50 -8.74
N GLY A 287 -14.26 22.40 -7.84
CA GLY A 287 -15.20 23.01 -6.90
C GLY A 287 -15.92 21.95 -6.06
N ASP A 288 -17.24 22.02 -6.02
CA ASP A 288 -18.08 21.06 -5.31
C ASP A 288 -18.49 19.84 -6.15
N THR A 289 -18.07 19.76 -7.40
CA THR A 289 -18.34 18.63 -8.29
C THR A 289 -17.21 17.60 -8.17
N MET A 290 -17.56 16.37 -7.86
CA MET A 290 -16.66 15.24 -7.88
C MET A 290 -16.64 14.61 -9.29
N TYR A 291 -15.46 14.22 -9.76
CA TYR A 291 -15.27 13.49 -11.02
C TYR A 291 -14.53 12.19 -10.76
N THR A 292 -14.86 11.18 -11.55
CA THR A 292 -14.16 9.89 -11.58
C THR A 292 -14.00 9.45 -13.03
N SER A 293 -12.80 9.07 -13.42
CA SER A 293 -12.55 8.39 -14.69
C SER A 293 -12.67 6.89 -14.50
N VAL A 294 -13.29 6.23 -15.49
CA VAL A 294 -13.39 4.77 -15.55
C VAL A 294 -12.97 4.27 -16.90
N MET A 295 -12.41 3.06 -16.97
CA MET A 295 -12.20 2.32 -18.21
C MET A 295 -13.27 1.24 -18.37
N ASN A 296 -13.81 1.11 -19.58
CA ASN A 296 -14.83 0.14 -19.93
C ASN A 296 -14.17 -1.06 -20.62
N VAL A 297 -14.01 -2.15 -19.88
CA VAL A 297 -13.29 -3.35 -20.34
C VAL A 297 -14.21 -4.26 -21.10
N SER A 298 -13.84 -4.57 -22.33
CA SER A 298 -14.60 -5.48 -23.22
C SER A 298 -14.05 -6.91 -23.22
N SER A 299 -12.79 -7.12 -22.91
CA SER A 299 -12.15 -8.45 -22.87
C SER A 299 -10.95 -8.49 -21.92
N TRP A 300 -10.80 -9.63 -21.22
CA TRP A 300 -9.63 -9.93 -20.39
C TRP A 300 -8.62 -10.87 -21.06
N ASN A 301 -8.91 -11.39 -22.25
CA ASN A 301 -8.16 -12.47 -22.87
C ASN A 301 -7.53 -12.09 -24.22
N GLU A 302 -7.32 -10.80 -24.45
CA GLU A 302 -6.67 -10.36 -25.68
C GLU A 302 -5.17 -10.68 -25.66
N PRO A 303 -4.61 -11.13 -26.80
CA PRO A 303 -3.17 -11.32 -26.91
C PRO A 303 -2.43 -10.01 -26.68
N ARG A 304 -1.50 -10.01 -25.76
CA ARG A 304 -0.65 -8.83 -25.53
C ARG A 304 0.37 -8.64 -26.64
N LYS A 305 0.87 -7.40 -26.76
CA LYS A 305 2.05 -7.06 -27.57
C LYS A 305 3.32 -7.79 -27.09
N PHE A 306 3.33 -8.29 -25.84
CA PHE A 306 4.42 -9.07 -25.27
C PHE A 306 4.05 -10.55 -25.19
N PRO A 307 4.93 -11.46 -25.61
CA PRO A 307 4.66 -12.90 -25.59
C PRO A 307 4.40 -13.42 -24.16
N GLY A 308 3.40 -14.28 -24.03
CA GLY A 308 3.18 -15.10 -22.83
C GLY A 308 2.23 -14.56 -21.76
N GLN A 309 1.65 -13.37 -21.94
CA GLN A 309 0.70 -12.82 -20.98
C GLN A 309 -0.66 -12.50 -21.59
N PRO A 310 -1.79 -12.90 -20.99
CA PRO A 310 -3.10 -12.46 -21.43
C PRO A 310 -3.22 -10.95 -21.25
N GLY A 311 -3.61 -10.25 -22.31
CA GLY A 311 -3.91 -8.83 -22.28
C GLY A 311 -5.38 -8.59 -21.95
N TRP A 312 -5.71 -7.35 -21.74
CA TRP A 312 -7.07 -6.87 -21.62
C TRP A 312 -7.31 -5.72 -22.61
N TYR A 313 -8.55 -5.54 -22.96
CA TYR A 313 -8.98 -4.59 -23.98
C TYR A 313 -10.12 -3.73 -23.47
N THR A 314 -10.00 -2.42 -23.67
CA THR A 314 -11.05 -1.44 -23.38
C THR A 314 -11.75 -0.99 -24.65
N ASN A 315 -13.05 -0.75 -24.57
CA ASN A 315 -13.80 -0.04 -25.62
C ASN A 315 -13.61 1.47 -25.50
N SER A 316 -13.56 1.99 -24.28
CA SER A 316 -13.45 3.43 -24.04
C SER A 316 -13.05 3.71 -22.58
N SER A 317 -12.67 4.96 -22.34
CA SER A 317 -12.66 5.56 -21.01
C SER A 317 -13.70 6.66 -20.92
N GLN A 318 -14.34 6.81 -19.76
CA GLN A 318 -15.44 7.73 -19.53
C GLN A 318 -15.26 8.50 -18.23
N LEU A 319 -15.51 9.81 -18.25
CA LEU A 319 -15.71 10.58 -17.04
C LEU A 319 -17.13 10.38 -16.49
N TYR A 320 -17.24 10.30 -15.20
CA TYR A 320 -18.47 10.42 -14.43
C TYR A 320 -18.37 11.60 -13.47
N LYS A 321 -19.51 12.25 -13.18
CA LYS A 321 -19.58 13.31 -12.18
C LYS A 321 -20.67 13.07 -11.16
N SER A 322 -20.43 13.60 -9.97
CA SER A 322 -21.37 13.64 -8.86
C SER A 322 -21.43 15.05 -8.28
N ASN A 323 -22.66 15.54 -7.98
CA ASN A 323 -22.92 16.83 -7.33
C ASN A 323 -23.54 16.64 -5.94
N ASP A 324 -23.60 15.42 -5.42
CA ASP A 324 -24.26 15.05 -4.16
C ASP A 324 -23.34 14.33 -3.17
N GLY A 325 -22.03 14.58 -3.27
CA GLY A 325 -21.03 13.97 -2.40
C GLY A 325 -20.72 12.52 -2.71
N GLY A 326 -20.89 12.11 -3.98
CA GLY A 326 -20.57 10.76 -4.44
C GLY A 326 -21.69 9.72 -4.31
N LYS A 327 -22.91 10.16 -3.96
CA LYS A 327 -24.05 9.25 -3.80
C LYS A 327 -24.61 8.78 -5.14
N THR A 328 -24.68 9.69 -6.11
CA THR A 328 -25.10 9.40 -7.47
C THR A 328 -24.07 9.90 -8.49
N TRP A 329 -23.89 9.12 -9.56
CA TRP A 329 -22.92 9.39 -10.59
C TRP A 329 -23.54 9.33 -11.97
N ASN A 330 -23.22 10.32 -12.80
CA ASN A 330 -23.71 10.41 -14.18
C ASN A 330 -22.53 10.57 -15.14
N PRO A 331 -22.60 10.01 -16.37
CA PRO A 331 -21.60 10.27 -17.39
C PRO A 331 -21.43 11.77 -17.63
N ALA A 332 -20.18 12.21 -17.84
CA ALA A 332 -19.78 13.58 -18.06
C ALA A 332 -18.96 13.69 -19.34
N GLY A 333 -19.47 14.44 -20.32
CA GLY A 333 -18.86 14.53 -21.66
C GLY A 333 -18.90 13.25 -22.47
N ASP A 334 -18.24 13.28 -23.63
CA ASP A 334 -18.10 12.11 -24.49
C ASP A 334 -17.01 11.14 -23.97
N PRO A 335 -17.08 9.83 -24.27
CA PRO A 335 -16.02 8.90 -23.92
C PRO A 335 -14.81 9.02 -24.84
N TRP A 336 -13.62 8.76 -24.32
CA TRP A 336 -12.41 8.51 -25.12
C TRP A 336 -12.48 7.10 -25.71
N GLN A 337 -13.02 7.00 -26.92
CA GLN A 337 -13.15 5.73 -27.64
C GLN A 337 -11.77 5.12 -27.90
N ASN A 338 -11.63 3.83 -27.68
CA ASN A 338 -10.46 3.11 -28.17
C ASN A 338 -10.64 2.78 -29.65
N ASN A 339 -9.58 2.78 -30.41
CA ASN A 339 -9.62 2.44 -31.83
C ASN A 339 -9.36 0.93 -32.04
N GLY A 340 -9.65 0.45 -33.25
CA GLY A 340 -9.44 -0.95 -33.61
C GLY A 340 -7.97 -1.42 -33.53
N ALA A 341 -7.02 -0.49 -33.55
CA ALA A 341 -5.59 -0.78 -33.39
C ALA A 341 -5.15 -0.78 -31.91
N ARG A 342 -6.04 -0.39 -30.97
CA ARG A 342 -5.78 -0.29 -29.54
C ARG A 342 -4.61 0.66 -29.19
N THR A 343 -4.58 1.80 -29.86
CA THR A 343 -3.48 2.77 -29.75
C THR A 343 -3.90 4.11 -29.15
N ASN A 344 -5.15 4.25 -28.69
CA ASN A 344 -5.54 5.45 -27.97
C ASN A 344 -4.86 5.46 -26.58
N PRO A 345 -3.95 6.42 -26.30
CA PRO A 345 -3.15 6.43 -25.08
C PRO A 345 -3.91 6.95 -23.85
N PHE A 346 -5.20 7.25 -23.97
CA PHE A 346 -6.02 7.74 -22.87
C PHE A 346 -7.10 6.72 -22.47
N GLN A 347 -6.70 5.44 -22.34
CA GLN A 347 -7.60 4.38 -21.90
C GLN A 347 -7.49 4.12 -20.39
N VAL A 348 -6.30 4.29 -19.80
CA VAL A 348 -6.11 4.30 -18.34
C VAL A 348 -5.69 5.71 -17.95
N GLN A 349 -6.62 6.46 -17.37
CA GLN A 349 -6.48 7.90 -17.17
C GLN A 349 -6.24 8.26 -15.71
N SER A 350 -5.41 9.26 -15.47
CA SER A 350 -5.28 9.98 -14.21
C SER A 350 -5.54 11.46 -14.44
N PHE A 351 -6.52 12.00 -13.74
CA PHE A 351 -6.83 13.42 -13.79
C PHE A 351 -6.41 14.12 -12.51
N THR A 352 -5.93 15.34 -12.64
CA THR A 352 -5.56 16.18 -11.50
C THR A 352 -5.70 17.67 -11.84
N PRO A 353 -6.39 18.47 -10.99
CA PRO A 353 -6.43 19.91 -11.14
C PRO A 353 -5.05 20.54 -10.93
N SER A 354 -4.74 21.59 -11.71
CA SER A 354 -3.55 22.41 -11.46
C SER A 354 -3.67 23.20 -10.17
N GLN A 355 -2.53 23.52 -9.55
CA GLN A 355 -2.49 24.30 -8.30
C GLN A 355 -3.11 25.69 -8.44
N ASP A 356 -3.02 26.31 -9.61
CA ASP A 356 -3.62 27.63 -9.87
C ASP A 356 -5.12 27.58 -10.23
N GLY A 357 -5.68 26.36 -10.27
CA GLY A 357 -7.10 26.14 -10.56
C GLY A 357 -7.56 26.47 -11.99
N LYS A 358 -6.61 26.70 -12.93
CA LYS A 358 -6.98 27.09 -14.31
C LYS A 358 -7.21 25.89 -15.22
N TYR A 359 -6.49 24.79 -14.98
CA TYR A 359 -6.54 23.61 -15.83
C TYR A 359 -6.82 22.35 -15.00
N VAL A 360 -7.40 21.36 -15.67
CA VAL A 360 -7.34 19.97 -15.26
C VAL A 360 -6.40 19.27 -16.23
N TYR A 361 -5.37 18.63 -15.69
CA TYR A 361 -4.45 17.79 -16.47
C TYR A 361 -4.97 16.36 -16.51
N MET A 362 -4.83 15.74 -17.67
CA MET A 362 -5.10 14.32 -17.89
C MET A 362 -3.81 13.64 -18.32
N TYR A 363 -3.40 12.62 -17.57
CA TYR A 363 -2.32 11.73 -17.97
C TYR A 363 -2.90 10.36 -18.29
N GLY A 364 -2.35 9.68 -19.27
CA GLY A 364 -2.94 8.43 -19.72
C GLY A 364 -1.97 7.46 -20.35
N THR A 365 -2.36 6.19 -20.34
CA THR A 365 -1.68 5.12 -21.09
C THR A 365 -2.69 4.30 -21.89
N GLN A 366 -2.18 3.54 -22.87
CA GLN A 366 -2.97 2.55 -23.57
C GLN A 366 -3.46 1.45 -22.60
N ASP A 367 -4.49 0.72 -23.00
CA ASP A 367 -4.90 -0.48 -22.29
C ASP A 367 -3.80 -1.57 -22.31
N GLY A 368 -3.91 -2.55 -21.39
CA GLY A 368 -2.99 -3.68 -21.33
C GLY A 368 -1.57 -3.37 -20.86
N ARG A 369 -1.33 -2.25 -20.16
CA ARG A 369 -0.02 -1.86 -19.58
C ARG A 369 1.12 -1.94 -20.60
N THR A 370 0.97 -1.25 -21.72
CA THR A 370 1.95 -1.28 -22.82
C THR A 370 3.18 -0.44 -22.50
N ASN A 371 4.26 -0.64 -23.26
CA ASN A 371 5.51 0.14 -23.11
C ASN A 371 5.50 1.46 -23.91
N ASP A 372 4.33 1.96 -24.31
CA ASP A 372 4.19 3.17 -25.10
C ASP A 372 4.58 4.44 -24.33
N GLY A 373 4.44 4.42 -23.02
CA GLY A 373 4.78 5.52 -22.13
C GLY A 373 3.55 6.17 -21.50
N LEU A 374 3.76 7.27 -20.78
CA LEU A 374 2.71 8.12 -20.23
C LEU A 374 2.50 9.33 -21.13
N HIS A 375 1.27 9.55 -21.56
CA HIS A 375 0.85 10.67 -22.39
C HIS A 375 0.17 11.74 -21.54
N ALA A 376 0.04 12.97 -22.05
CA ALA A 376 -0.55 14.05 -21.30
C ALA A 376 -1.45 14.94 -22.16
N ALA A 377 -2.50 15.44 -21.53
CA ALA A 377 -3.36 16.50 -22.05
C ALA A 377 -3.73 17.45 -20.90
N ARG A 378 -4.28 18.62 -21.24
CA ARG A 378 -4.91 19.50 -20.29
C ARG A 378 -6.14 20.15 -20.90
N VAL A 379 -7.02 20.64 -20.03
CA VAL A 379 -8.23 21.35 -20.42
C VAL A 379 -8.50 22.48 -19.44
N PRO A 380 -9.00 23.67 -19.89
CA PRO A 380 -9.49 24.67 -18.97
C PRO A 380 -10.57 24.09 -18.05
N VAL A 381 -10.51 24.43 -16.77
CA VAL A 381 -11.34 23.80 -15.73
C VAL A 381 -12.85 23.86 -16.03
N GLU A 382 -13.31 24.98 -16.63
CA GLU A 382 -14.69 25.19 -17.03
C GLU A 382 -15.13 24.37 -18.25
N SER A 383 -14.19 23.75 -18.94
CA SER A 383 -14.41 23.01 -20.20
C SER A 383 -14.14 21.51 -20.08
N ILE A 384 -14.04 20.97 -18.87
CA ILE A 384 -13.61 19.59 -18.63
C ILE A 384 -14.46 18.53 -19.35
N GLU A 385 -15.75 18.81 -19.57
CA GLU A 385 -16.67 17.89 -20.25
C GLU A 385 -16.67 18.08 -21.78
N ASN A 386 -15.90 19.05 -22.31
CA ASN A 386 -15.81 19.33 -23.73
C ASN A 386 -14.50 18.81 -24.34
N HIS A 387 -14.53 17.66 -25.00
CA HIS A 387 -13.35 17.03 -25.60
C HIS A 387 -12.64 17.94 -26.63
N SER A 388 -13.34 18.83 -27.31
CA SER A 388 -12.72 19.74 -28.29
C SER A 388 -11.88 20.84 -27.65
N ALA A 389 -11.99 21.05 -26.35
CA ALA A 389 -11.20 22.03 -25.61
C ALA A 389 -9.87 21.46 -25.04
N TYR A 390 -9.65 20.14 -25.20
CA TYR A 390 -8.42 19.53 -24.70
C TYR A 390 -7.22 19.90 -25.58
N GLU A 391 -6.14 20.30 -24.94
CA GLU A 391 -4.83 20.49 -25.54
C GLU A 391 -3.97 19.25 -25.20
N TYR A 392 -3.46 18.58 -26.21
CA TYR A 392 -2.60 17.40 -26.04
C TYR A 392 -1.13 17.77 -26.15
N TRP A 393 -0.27 17.02 -25.47
CA TRP A 393 1.17 17.20 -25.52
C TRP A 393 1.71 16.91 -26.93
N ASP A 394 2.45 17.84 -27.54
CA ASP A 394 2.99 17.72 -28.91
C ASP A 394 4.49 17.31 -28.94
N GLY A 395 5.07 17.05 -27.77
CA GLY A 395 6.50 16.78 -27.57
C GLY A 395 7.29 17.98 -27.03
N ASN A 396 6.67 19.16 -27.02
CA ASN A 396 7.29 20.40 -26.55
C ASN A 396 6.36 21.23 -25.67
N LYS A 397 5.06 21.25 -25.97
CA LYS A 397 4.03 22.01 -25.26
C LYS A 397 2.65 21.36 -25.41
N PHE A 398 1.69 21.81 -24.65
CA PHE A 398 0.28 21.50 -24.91
C PHE A 398 -0.27 22.31 -26.08
N SER A 399 -1.01 21.65 -26.98
CA SER A 399 -1.48 22.20 -28.24
C SER A 399 -2.87 21.70 -28.60
N ALA A 400 -3.78 22.59 -28.94
CA ALA A 400 -5.10 22.25 -29.46
C ALA A 400 -5.06 21.65 -30.90
N ASN A 401 -3.93 21.77 -31.59
CA ASN A 401 -3.72 21.18 -32.90
C ASN A 401 -3.20 19.73 -32.86
N GLN A 402 -2.86 19.23 -31.65
CA GLN A 402 -2.41 17.85 -31.44
C GLN A 402 -3.62 16.96 -31.17
N GLY A 403 -3.69 15.80 -31.82
CA GLY A 403 -4.73 14.81 -31.56
C GLY A 403 -4.35 13.85 -30.44
N ALA A 404 -5.35 13.28 -29.76
CA ALA A 404 -5.13 12.32 -28.68
C ALA A 404 -4.28 11.11 -29.11
N GLU A 405 -4.64 10.48 -30.25
CA GLU A 405 -3.98 9.27 -30.74
C GLU A 405 -2.56 9.48 -31.27
N THR A 406 -2.18 10.72 -31.55
CA THR A 406 -0.87 11.09 -32.09
C THR A 406 -0.01 11.86 -31.10
N SER A 407 -0.52 12.09 -29.89
CA SER A 407 0.23 12.72 -28.80
C SER A 407 1.43 11.85 -28.43
N PRO A 408 2.68 12.34 -28.46
CA PRO A 408 3.82 11.57 -28.00
C PRO A 408 3.82 11.45 -26.46
N PRO A 409 4.49 10.42 -25.90
CA PRO A 409 4.58 10.28 -24.46
C PRO A 409 5.39 11.43 -23.82
N ILE A 410 4.88 11.96 -22.70
CA ILE A 410 5.58 12.96 -21.88
C ILE A 410 6.61 12.29 -20.96
N ILE A 411 6.36 11.02 -20.57
CA ILE A 411 7.33 10.14 -19.92
C ILE A 411 7.44 8.87 -20.77
N LYS A 412 8.62 8.63 -21.34
CA LYS A 412 8.90 7.38 -22.04
C LYS A 412 9.06 6.23 -21.05
N THR A 413 8.62 5.05 -21.41
CA THR A 413 8.86 3.85 -20.59
C THR A 413 10.38 3.64 -20.41
N PRO A 414 10.89 3.60 -19.17
CA PRO A 414 12.32 3.46 -18.94
C PRO A 414 12.87 2.11 -19.38
N PRO A 415 14.17 2.01 -19.71
CA PRO A 415 14.80 0.72 -19.97
C PRO A 415 14.63 -0.25 -18.79
N GLY A 416 14.20 -1.47 -19.07
CA GLY A 416 13.98 -2.53 -18.06
C GLY A 416 12.60 -2.49 -17.38
N VAL A 417 11.81 -1.45 -17.59
CA VAL A 417 10.40 -1.35 -17.19
C VAL A 417 9.54 -1.96 -18.31
N THR A 418 8.60 -2.82 -17.97
CA THR A 418 7.83 -3.59 -18.96
C THR A 418 6.59 -2.86 -19.49
N GLY A 419 6.24 -1.73 -18.89
CA GLY A 419 5.11 -0.87 -19.27
C GLY A 419 4.78 0.13 -18.17
N ILE A 420 3.88 1.05 -18.45
CA ILE A 420 3.29 1.96 -17.47
C ILE A 420 1.83 1.55 -17.28
N GLY A 421 1.52 1.06 -16.09
CA GLY A 421 0.17 0.68 -15.67
C GLY A 421 -0.34 1.58 -14.56
N GLU A 422 -1.64 1.76 -14.50
CA GLU A 422 -2.38 2.48 -13.47
C GLU A 422 -1.67 3.78 -13.00
N PRO A 423 -1.38 4.73 -13.91
CA PRO A 423 -0.70 5.97 -13.52
C PRO A 423 -1.60 6.77 -12.59
N ASN A 424 -0.99 7.37 -11.56
CA ASN A 424 -1.69 8.30 -10.66
C ASN A 424 -0.84 9.55 -10.47
N VAL A 425 -1.36 10.70 -10.90
CA VAL A 425 -0.62 11.96 -10.95
C VAL A 425 -1.32 13.02 -10.11
N HIS A 426 -0.55 13.72 -9.27
CA HIS A 426 -1.06 14.81 -8.46
C HIS A 426 -0.12 16.01 -8.47
N PHE A 427 -0.74 17.20 -8.44
CA PHE A 427 -0.07 18.47 -8.21
C PHE A 427 0.07 18.72 -6.71
N TYR A 428 1.31 18.92 -6.27
CA TYR A 428 1.65 19.39 -4.93
C TYR A 428 2.14 20.84 -5.03
N GLU A 429 2.22 21.52 -3.90
CA GLU A 429 2.64 22.94 -3.84
C GLU A 429 3.92 23.22 -4.64
N ASN A 430 4.91 22.34 -4.57
CA ASN A 430 6.24 22.60 -5.13
C ASN A 430 6.56 21.75 -6.37
N LYS A 431 5.82 20.69 -6.65
CA LYS A 431 6.05 19.82 -7.81
C LYS A 431 4.87 18.92 -8.11
N VAL A 432 4.93 18.26 -9.24
CA VAL A 432 3.96 17.22 -9.65
C VAL A 432 4.62 15.87 -9.51
N LEU A 433 3.91 14.90 -8.94
CA LEU A 433 4.36 13.55 -8.73
C LEU A 433 3.47 12.56 -9.47
N VAL A 434 4.08 11.60 -10.16
CA VAL A 434 3.41 10.42 -10.68
C VAL A 434 3.86 9.18 -9.93
N THR A 435 2.91 8.32 -9.61
CA THR A 435 3.15 6.92 -9.25
C THR A 435 2.62 6.03 -10.35
N PHE A 436 3.27 4.93 -10.63
CA PHE A 436 2.81 3.91 -11.58
C PHE A 436 3.42 2.56 -11.27
N ASN A 437 2.87 1.50 -11.85
CA ASN A 437 3.42 0.15 -11.74
C ASN A 437 3.74 -0.44 -13.12
N ASP A 438 4.54 -1.50 -13.12
CA ASP A 438 4.80 -2.31 -14.30
C ASP A 438 4.22 -3.73 -14.17
N GLU A 439 4.38 -4.54 -15.20
CA GLU A 439 3.87 -5.91 -15.26
C GLU A 439 4.57 -6.88 -14.29
N LYS A 440 5.77 -6.55 -13.80
CA LYS A 440 6.51 -7.37 -12.86
C LYS A 440 6.16 -7.08 -11.40
N GLY A 441 5.27 -6.11 -11.17
CA GLY A 441 4.95 -5.61 -9.83
C GLY A 441 5.99 -4.62 -9.31
N GLY A 442 6.74 -3.99 -10.21
CA GLY A 442 7.55 -2.81 -9.89
C GLY A 442 6.65 -1.61 -9.69
N VAL A 443 6.81 -0.89 -8.57
CA VAL A 443 6.18 0.40 -8.29
C VAL A 443 7.22 1.50 -8.42
N PHE A 444 6.87 2.57 -9.12
CA PHE A 444 7.77 3.65 -9.47
C PHE A 444 7.18 5.01 -9.12
N THR A 445 8.07 5.97 -8.85
CA THR A 445 7.75 7.39 -8.75
C THR A 445 8.57 8.19 -9.77
N SER A 446 8.02 9.31 -10.24
CA SER A 446 8.73 10.31 -11.02
C SER A 446 8.12 11.68 -10.74
N SER A 447 8.89 12.74 -10.81
CA SER A 447 8.41 14.10 -10.51
C SER A 447 8.79 15.11 -11.60
N SER A 448 7.95 16.15 -11.72
CA SER A 448 8.15 17.32 -12.56
C SER A 448 7.88 18.59 -11.75
N VAL A 449 8.44 19.71 -12.18
CA VAL A 449 8.21 21.00 -11.50
C VAL A 449 6.76 21.49 -11.70
N ASN A 450 6.18 21.26 -12.88
CA ASN A 450 4.91 21.85 -13.28
C ASN A 450 3.98 20.88 -14.06
N GLY A 451 4.29 19.60 -14.07
CA GLY A 451 3.54 18.58 -14.82
C GLY A 451 3.88 18.48 -16.31
N GLU A 452 4.77 19.35 -16.80
CA GLU A 452 5.34 19.29 -18.16
C GLU A 452 6.73 18.63 -18.14
N ALA A 453 7.28 18.35 -19.32
CA ALA A 453 8.67 17.87 -19.41
C ALA A 453 9.68 18.97 -19.01
N PRO A 454 10.83 18.66 -18.39
CA PRO A 454 11.31 17.29 -18.11
C PRO A 454 10.75 16.69 -16.81
N TRP A 455 10.55 15.39 -16.83
CA TRP A 455 10.31 14.57 -15.65
C TRP A 455 11.62 13.94 -15.15
N THR A 456 11.72 13.68 -13.86
CA THR A 456 12.86 12.91 -13.32
C THR A 456 12.86 11.49 -13.90
N SER A 457 14.01 10.84 -13.97
CA SER A 457 14.07 9.41 -14.27
C SER A 457 13.31 8.64 -13.20
N PRO A 458 12.37 7.75 -13.55
CA PRO A 458 11.59 7.01 -12.58
C PRO A 458 12.43 6.27 -11.56
N THR A 459 12.06 6.43 -10.30
CA THR A 459 12.67 5.76 -9.15
C THR A 459 11.84 4.54 -8.80
N LYS A 460 12.46 3.35 -8.81
CA LYS A 460 11.80 2.14 -8.32
C LYS A 460 11.68 2.20 -6.80
N VAL A 461 10.46 2.10 -6.30
CA VAL A 461 10.13 2.08 -4.87
C VAL A 461 10.21 0.66 -4.32
N VAL A 462 9.60 -0.28 -5.01
CA VAL A 462 9.52 -1.70 -4.65
C VAL A 462 9.29 -2.52 -5.92
N GLU A 463 9.66 -3.79 -5.90
CA GLU A 463 9.28 -4.76 -6.95
C GLU A 463 8.90 -6.07 -6.27
N GLN A 464 7.65 -6.47 -6.44
CA GLN A 464 7.16 -7.76 -5.99
C GLN A 464 6.06 -8.23 -6.93
N SER A 465 6.14 -9.48 -7.37
CA SER A 465 5.12 -10.07 -8.23
C SER A 465 3.72 -9.95 -7.60
N GLY A 466 2.77 -9.47 -8.37
CA GLY A 466 1.39 -9.28 -7.94
C GLY A 466 1.08 -7.93 -7.28
N LEU A 467 2.04 -7.01 -7.18
CA LEU A 467 1.76 -5.61 -6.80
C LEU A 467 1.35 -4.77 -8.00
N TYR A 468 0.38 -3.87 -7.81
CA TYR A 468 -0.08 -2.91 -8.82
C TYR A 468 -0.94 -1.80 -8.20
N GLY A 469 -1.38 -0.83 -9.01
CA GLY A 469 -2.36 0.19 -8.62
C GLY A 469 -1.87 1.09 -7.48
N ALA A 470 -0.79 1.84 -7.71
CA ALA A 470 -0.22 2.75 -6.73
C ALA A 470 -0.96 4.11 -6.73
N PHE A 471 -1.98 4.28 -5.88
CA PHE A 471 -2.81 5.49 -5.84
C PHE A 471 -2.49 6.36 -4.63
N GLN A 472 -2.09 7.60 -4.91
CA GLN A 472 -1.70 8.58 -3.90
C GLN A 472 -2.91 9.08 -3.12
N SER A 473 -2.74 9.22 -1.82
CA SER A 473 -3.76 9.76 -0.92
C SER A 473 -3.83 11.29 -1.00
N PRO A 474 -5.02 11.89 -0.93
CA PRO A 474 -5.18 13.33 -0.77
C PRO A 474 -4.62 13.87 0.56
N PHE A 475 -4.19 12.98 1.46
CA PHE A 475 -3.51 13.32 2.71
C PHE A 475 -1.98 13.26 2.60
N SER A 476 -1.42 13.09 1.39
CA SER A 476 0.02 13.11 1.12
C SER A 476 0.59 14.53 1.17
N GLY A 477 1.90 14.66 1.34
CA GLY A 477 2.60 15.94 1.29
C GLY A 477 3.81 16.03 2.23
N GLY A 478 4.50 17.17 2.21
CA GLY A 478 5.79 17.32 2.88
C GLY A 478 6.87 16.56 2.12
N ASP A 479 7.42 15.49 2.71
CA ASP A 479 8.50 14.69 2.13
C ASP A 479 8.07 13.22 1.87
N SER A 480 6.78 12.91 2.01
CA SER A 480 6.25 11.56 1.79
C SER A 480 4.88 11.56 1.15
N ILE A 481 4.51 10.43 0.58
CA ILE A 481 3.14 10.16 0.15
C ILE A 481 2.59 8.93 0.85
N SER A 482 1.33 9.01 1.29
CA SER A 482 0.54 7.82 1.56
C SER A 482 -0.01 7.31 0.24
N THR A 483 0.14 6.02 -0.04
CA THR A 483 -0.33 5.39 -1.28
C THR A 483 -0.95 4.03 -1.00
N THR A 484 -2.05 3.72 -1.67
CA THR A 484 -2.57 2.37 -1.69
C THR A 484 -1.83 1.54 -2.72
N LEU A 485 -1.60 0.27 -2.41
CA LEU A 485 -1.15 -0.74 -3.35
C LEU A 485 -2.12 -1.91 -3.34
N SER A 486 -2.39 -2.43 -4.53
CA SER A 486 -3.15 -3.66 -4.72
C SER A 486 -2.22 -4.86 -4.65
N VAL A 487 -2.70 -5.92 -4.03
CA VAL A 487 -2.04 -7.23 -3.97
C VAL A 487 -2.95 -8.26 -4.67
N TRP A 488 -2.38 -9.02 -5.61
CA TRP A 488 -3.13 -10.04 -6.34
C TRP A 488 -3.42 -11.28 -5.50
N ASN A 489 -2.49 -11.68 -4.64
CA ASN A 489 -2.62 -12.87 -3.80
C ASN A 489 -1.96 -12.68 -2.42
N PRO A 490 -2.74 -12.63 -1.32
CA PRO A 490 -4.21 -12.60 -1.28
C PRO A 490 -4.76 -11.29 -1.86
N TYR A 491 -5.96 -11.36 -2.46
CA TYR A 491 -6.53 -10.25 -3.22
C TYR A 491 -7.06 -9.15 -2.31
N GLY A 492 -6.46 -7.98 -2.40
CA GLY A 492 -6.82 -6.84 -1.55
C GLY A 492 -5.92 -5.63 -1.74
N THR A 493 -6.18 -4.59 -0.96
CA THR A 493 -5.44 -3.32 -0.99
C THR A 493 -4.98 -2.91 0.39
N ALA A 494 -3.78 -2.38 0.47
CA ALA A 494 -3.21 -1.86 1.71
C ALA A 494 -2.63 -0.46 1.50
N LEU A 495 -2.53 0.30 2.58
CA LEU A 495 -1.97 1.63 2.63
C LEU A 495 -0.51 1.57 3.04
N TYR A 496 0.32 2.33 2.35
CA TYR A 496 1.75 2.44 2.57
C TYR A 496 2.19 3.90 2.62
N ASP A 497 3.25 4.19 3.35
CA ASP A 497 3.96 5.46 3.27
C ASP A 497 5.21 5.29 2.39
N VAL A 498 5.41 6.20 1.43
CA VAL A 498 6.53 6.19 0.49
C VAL A 498 7.35 7.46 0.66
N GLN A 499 8.66 7.27 0.83
CA GLN A 499 9.63 8.34 1.01
C GLN A 499 10.87 8.11 0.15
N ASN A 500 11.11 8.98 -0.84
CA ASN A 500 12.29 8.91 -1.69
C ASN A 500 12.64 10.30 -2.26
N LYS A 501 13.61 10.37 -3.18
CA LYS A 501 14.04 11.64 -3.79
C LYS A 501 12.91 12.40 -4.53
N ASP A 502 11.94 11.68 -5.11
CA ASP A 502 10.84 12.31 -5.85
C ASP A 502 9.78 12.89 -4.90
N THR A 503 9.62 12.29 -3.71
CA THR A 503 8.68 12.78 -2.67
C THR A 503 9.26 13.89 -1.80
N GLN A 504 10.57 14.13 -1.81
CA GLN A 504 11.18 15.19 -1.02
C GLN A 504 10.70 16.57 -1.48
N GLY A 505 10.30 17.42 -0.54
CA GLY A 505 9.90 18.79 -0.78
C GLY A 505 8.63 18.96 -1.61
N LEU A 506 7.69 18.04 -1.55
CA LEU A 506 6.40 18.16 -2.24
C LEU A 506 5.61 19.39 -1.79
N GLY A 507 5.67 19.74 -0.51
CA GLY A 507 4.80 20.73 0.07
C GLY A 507 3.39 20.19 0.34
N ALA A 508 2.36 21.06 0.32
CA ALA A 508 0.98 20.65 0.47
C ALA A 508 0.44 19.96 -0.80
N TYR A 509 -0.54 19.07 -0.58
CA TYR A 509 -1.30 18.43 -1.67
C TYR A 509 -2.36 19.38 -2.22
#